data_019aea6933d9cc86d3e70024eafcd175
#
_entry.id   019aea6933d9cc86d3e70024eafcd175
#
_cell.length_a   1.000
_cell.length_b   1.000
_cell.length_c   1.000
_cell.angle_alpha   90.00
_cell.angle_beta   90.00
_cell.angle_gamma   90.00
#
_symmetry.space_group_name_H-M   'P 1'
#
loop_
_entity.id
_entity.type
_entity.pdbx_description
1 polymer ?
#
loop_
_entity_poly.entity_id
_entity_poly.type
_entity_poly.pdbx_seq_one_letter_code
_entity_poly.pdbx_strand_id
1 'polypeptide(L)'
;PTLQFRDRADLFFAGQITGTEGYVGSAMGGLVAGINCTRLLDGKAPLTLPPTCMSGALLHYITHAEPKDFQPMKANMGLLPEMAERIRSKVERYAAYAARARHDLHAYLQQVSFVPLAAD
;
A
#
# COMPACT_ATOMS: atom_id res chain seq x y z
N PRO A 1 -0.50 -7.05 -4.97
CA PRO A 1 -0.72 -5.81 -4.19
C PRO A 1 -2.18 -5.62 -3.74
N THR A 2 -3.12 -6.37 -4.29
CA THR A 2 -4.54 -6.36 -3.90
C THR A 2 -4.83 -7.15 -2.63
N LEU A 3 -3.89 -7.96 -2.15
CA LEU A 3 -4.02 -8.91 -1.05
C LEU A 3 -4.95 -10.10 -1.33
N GLN A 4 -5.36 -10.28 -2.57
CA GLN A 4 -6.07 -11.48 -3.01
C GLN A 4 -5.12 -12.68 -3.13
N PHE A 5 -5.62 -13.86 -2.83
CA PHE A 5 -4.91 -15.10 -3.12
C PHE A 5 -4.87 -15.32 -4.64
N ARG A 6 -3.74 -15.80 -5.17
CA ARG A 6 -3.52 -15.87 -6.63
C ARG A 6 -4.52 -16.79 -7.34
N ASP A 7 -4.80 -17.93 -6.72
CA ASP A 7 -5.65 -18.97 -7.32
C ASP A 7 -7.13 -18.84 -6.92
N ARG A 8 -7.45 -17.87 -6.03
CA ARG A 8 -8.80 -17.63 -5.53
C ARG A 8 -9.01 -16.13 -5.30
N ALA A 9 -9.59 -15.48 -6.31
CA ALA A 9 -9.81 -14.03 -6.26
C ALA A 9 -10.80 -13.58 -5.16
N ASP A 10 -11.62 -14.49 -4.64
CA ASP A 10 -12.56 -14.27 -3.54
C ASP A 10 -11.94 -14.42 -2.14
N LEU A 11 -10.65 -14.80 -2.05
CA LEU A 11 -9.93 -15.00 -0.81
C LEU A 11 -8.84 -13.95 -0.60
N PHE A 12 -8.84 -13.32 0.56
CA PHE A 12 -7.89 -12.28 0.93
C PHE A 12 -7.06 -12.67 2.15
N PHE A 13 -5.81 -12.23 2.18
CA PHE A 13 -4.92 -12.37 3.33
C PHE A 13 -4.39 -11.00 3.74
N ALA A 14 -4.27 -10.77 5.05
CA ALA A 14 -3.69 -9.55 5.60
C ALA A 14 -2.92 -9.84 6.90
N GLY A 15 -2.07 -8.90 7.30
CA GLY A 15 -1.28 -9.01 8.53
C GLY A 15 -0.05 -9.89 8.37
N GLN A 16 0.42 -10.46 9.46
CA GLN A 16 1.71 -11.18 9.52
C GLN A 16 1.81 -12.36 8.56
N ILE A 17 0.72 -13.04 8.26
CA ILE A 17 0.69 -14.16 7.30
C ILE A 17 1.14 -13.73 5.88
N THR A 18 1.02 -12.44 5.55
CA THR A 18 1.46 -11.89 4.26
C THR A 18 2.93 -11.48 4.25
N GLY A 19 3.63 -11.60 5.37
CA GLY A 19 4.99 -11.08 5.54
C GLY A 19 5.06 -9.61 5.99
N THR A 20 3.92 -9.02 6.34
CA THR A 20 3.86 -7.66 6.90
C THR A 20 4.15 -7.71 8.39
N GLU A 21 5.15 -6.94 8.85
CA GLU A 21 5.44 -6.79 10.28
C GLU A 21 4.97 -5.46 10.85
N GLY A 22 4.66 -5.49 12.15
CA GLY A 22 4.23 -4.34 12.94
C GLY A 22 2.73 -4.10 12.89
N TYR A 23 2.20 -3.54 13.97
CA TYR A 23 0.75 -3.33 14.15
C TYR A 23 0.14 -2.41 13.08
N VAL A 24 0.81 -1.30 12.79
CA VAL A 24 0.32 -0.32 11.80
C VAL A 24 0.27 -0.92 10.40
N GLY A 25 1.32 -1.64 9.99
CA GLY A 25 1.36 -2.33 8.70
C GLY A 25 0.29 -3.40 8.58
N SER A 26 0.11 -4.20 9.64
CA SER A 26 -0.92 -5.25 9.68
C SER A 26 -2.34 -4.67 9.65
N ALA A 27 -2.61 -3.60 10.41
CA ALA A 27 -3.89 -2.91 10.40
C ALA A 27 -4.20 -2.29 9.03
N MET A 28 -3.21 -1.65 8.41
CA MET A 28 -3.32 -1.10 7.06
C MET A 28 -3.63 -2.20 6.04
N GLY A 29 -2.93 -3.33 6.11
CA GLY A 29 -3.20 -4.49 5.24
C GLY A 29 -4.63 -5.00 5.40
N GLY A 30 -5.12 -5.11 6.65
CA GLY A 30 -6.49 -5.48 6.95
C GLY A 30 -7.51 -4.50 6.35
N LEU A 31 -7.25 -3.20 6.46
CA LEU A 31 -8.11 -2.16 5.86
C LEU A 31 -8.17 -2.29 4.33
N VAL A 32 -7.02 -2.44 3.67
CA VAL A 32 -6.96 -2.59 2.20
C VAL A 32 -7.66 -3.88 1.76
N ALA A 33 -7.44 -4.99 2.46
CA ALA A 33 -8.11 -6.26 2.16
C ALA A 33 -9.63 -6.13 2.30
N GLY A 34 -10.12 -5.48 3.36
CA GLY A 34 -11.55 -5.24 3.57
C GLY A 34 -12.17 -4.35 2.50
N ILE A 35 -11.51 -3.25 2.13
CA ILE A 35 -11.95 -2.38 1.03
C ILE A 35 -12.01 -3.17 -0.28
N ASN A 36 -10.98 -3.96 -0.59
CA ASN A 36 -10.92 -4.73 -1.82
C ASN A 36 -11.96 -5.85 -1.86
N CYS A 37 -12.24 -6.49 -0.71
CA CYS A 37 -13.33 -7.45 -0.60
C CYS A 37 -14.68 -6.79 -0.92
N THR A 38 -14.98 -5.63 -0.33
CA THR A 38 -16.22 -4.88 -0.61
C THR A 38 -16.31 -4.48 -2.08
N ARG A 39 -15.21 -3.96 -2.66
CA ARG A 39 -15.18 -3.60 -4.08
C ARG A 39 -15.45 -4.80 -4.98
N LEU A 40 -14.90 -5.95 -4.66
CA LEU A 40 -15.16 -7.19 -5.40
C LEU A 40 -16.65 -7.57 -5.36
N LEU A 41 -17.28 -7.49 -4.20
CA LEU A 41 -18.71 -7.73 -4.05
C LEU A 41 -19.57 -6.75 -4.85
N ASP A 42 -19.12 -5.51 -4.97
CA ASP A 42 -19.74 -4.46 -5.81
C ASP A 42 -19.43 -4.60 -7.32
N GLY A 43 -18.70 -5.63 -7.73
CA GLY A 43 -18.28 -5.80 -9.12
C GLY A 43 -17.22 -4.78 -9.60
N LYS A 44 -16.51 -4.14 -8.66
CA LYS A 44 -15.47 -3.15 -8.94
C LYS A 44 -14.08 -3.78 -8.86
N ALA A 45 -13.14 -3.25 -9.64
CA ALA A 45 -11.74 -3.68 -9.56
C ALA A 45 -11.13 -3.38 -8.18
N PRO A 46 -10.34 -4.30 -7.59
CA PRO A 46 -9.61 -4.05 -6.37
C PRO A 46 -8.64 -2.87 -6.49
N LEU A 47 -8.42 -2.16 -5.39
CA LEU A 47 -7.43 -1.09 -5.33
C LEU A 47 -6.01 -1.67 -5.30
N THR A 48 -5.13 -1.02 -6.05
CA THR A 48 -3.67 -1.21 -5.98
C THR A 48 -3.04 0.13 -5.66
N LEU A 49 -2.69 0.35 -4.40
CA LEU A 49 -2.18 1.64 -3.94
C LEU A 49 -0.86 2.03 -4.63
N PRO A 50 -0.63 3.32 -4.90
CA PRO A 50 0.61 3.78 -5.51
C PRO A 50 1.84 3.39 -4.67
N PRO A 51 2.92 2.86 -5.28
CA PRO A 51 4.14 2.50 -4.54
C PRO A 51 4.89 3.71 -3.98
N THR A 52 4.49 4.92 -4.35
CA THR A 52 5.03 6.18 -3.80
C THR A 52 4.48 6.53 -2.43
N CYS A 53 3.40 5.88 -1.98
CA CYS A 53 2.95 5.93 -0.60
C CYS A 53 3.43 4.69 0.18
N MET A 54 3.64 4.83 1.50
CA MET A 54 4.19 3.78 2.34
C MET A 54 3.35 2.49 2.30
N SER A 55 2.03 2.62 2.31
CA SER A 55 1.10 1.48 2.23
C SER A 55 1.26 0.73 0.91
N GLY A 56 1.28 1.45 -0.22
CA GLY A 56 1.48 0.85 -1.53
C GLY A 56 2.87 0.22 -1.69
N ALA A 57 3.92 0.89 -1.19
CA ALA A 57 5.28 0.37 -1.22
C ALA A 57 5.42 -0.95 -0.45
N LEU A 58 4.83 -1.04 0.76
CA LEU A 58 4.85 -2.26 1.55
C LEU A 58 4.08 -3.39 0.88
N LEU A 59 2.87 -3.13 0.37
CA LEU A 59 2.07 -4.12 -0.36
C LEU A 59 2.76 -4.56 -1.65
N HIS A 60 3.45 -3.66 -2.33
CA HIS A 60 4.24 -4.00 -3.51
C HIS A 60 5.40 -4.94 -3.13
N TYR A 61 6.14 -4.62 -2.07
CA TYR A 61 7.25 -5.46 -1.60
C TYR A 61 6.80 -6.89 -1.30
N ILE A 62 5.77 -7.08 -0.46
CA ILE A 62 5.33 -8.43 -0.04
C ILE A 62 4.77 -9.27 -1.19
N THR A 63 4.46 -8.67 -2.33
CA THR A 63 3.88 -9.36 -3.49
C THR A 63 4.84 -9.52 -4.67
N HIS A 64 5.97 -8.79 -4.68
CA HIS A 64 6.93 -8.79 -5.79
C HIS A 64 8.36 -9.14 -5.37
N ALA A 65 8.66 -9.23 -4.08
CA ALA A 65 9.99 -9.67 -3.64
C ALA A 65 10.27 -11.08 -4.14
N GLU A 66 11.51 -11.30 -4.59
CA GLU A 66 11.95 -12.64 -5.00
C GLU A 66 11.89 -13.61 -3.81
N PRO A 67 11.33 -14.82 -3.97
CA PRO A 67 11.14 -15.75 -2.86
C PRO A 67 12.42 -16.07 -2.07
N LYS A 68 13.57 -16.12 -2.75
CA LYS A 68 14.89 -16.38 -2.14
C LYS A 68 15.38 -15.24 -1.24
N ASP A 69 14.93 -14.00 -1.51
CA ASP A 69 15.35 -12.79 -0.80
C ASP A 69 14.24 -12.24 0.09
N PHE A 70 13.08 -12.90 0.09
CA PHE A 70 11.92 -12.45 0.86
C PHE A 70 12.18 -12.56 2.36
N GLN A 71 11.92 -11.46 3.05
CA GLN A 71 11.89 -11.40 4.51
C GLN A 71 10.65 -10.65 4.97
N PRO A 72 10.04 -11.02 6.11
CA PRO A 72 9.01 -10.21 6.73
C PRO A 72 9.48 -8.76 6.88
N MET A 73 8.60 -7.79 6.53
CA MET A 73 9.01 -6.40 6.37
C MET A 73 8.11 -5.45 7.15
N LYS A 74 8.75 -4.53 7.88
CA LYS A 74 8.09 -3.34 8.44
C LYS A 74 8.10 -2.21 7.44
N ALA A 75 7.09 -1.34 7.53
CA ALA A 75 7.09 -0.08 6.80
C ALA A 75 8.36 0.74 7.12
N ASN A 76 9.12 1.09 6.10
CA ASN A 76 10.34 1.88 6.22
C ASN A 76 10.61 2.66 4.94
N MET A 77 11.43 3.72 5.05
CA MET A 77 11.70 4.64 3.94
C MET A 77 12.45 4.00 2.76
N GLY A 78 13.17 2.89 3.00
CA GLY A 78 13.89 2.17 1.95
C GLY A 78 12.98 1.44 0.95
N LEU A 79 11.69 1.27 1.28
CA LEU A 79 10.70 0.69 0.37
C LEU A 79 10.18 1.69 -0.67
N LEU A 80 10.32 2.99 -0.39
CA LEU A 80 9.80 4.04 -1.27
C LEU A 80 10.74 4.26 -2.47
N PRO A 81 10.18 4.46 -3.67
CA PRO A 81 10.98 4.88 -4.82
C PRO A 81 11.73 6.18 -4.51
N GLU A 82 12.98 6.26 -4.97
CA GLU A 82 13.81 7.44 -4.76
C GLU A 82 13.16 8.72 -5.30
N MET A 83 13.56 9.85 -4.72
CA MET A 83 13.18 11.16 -5.26
C MET A 83 14.05 11.48 -6.48
N ALA A 84 13.48 12.20 -7.45
CA ALA A 84 14.21 12.63 -8.65
C ALA A 84 15.43 13.50 -8.31
N GLU A 85 15.31 14.30 -7.24
CA GLU A 85 16.39 15.16 -6.74
C GLU A 85 16.91 14.67 -5.38
N ARG A 86 18.22 14.77 -5.17
CA ARG A 86 18.85 14.40 -3.92
C ARG A 86 18.66 15.47 -2.87
N ILE A 87 17.78 15.22 -1.90
CA ILE A 87 17.54 16.11 -0.76
C ILE A 87 18.45 15.71 0.40
N ARG A 88 19.38 16.61 0.78
CA ARG A 88 20.39 16.35 1.83
C ARG A 88 19.78 16.36 3.23
N SER A 89 18.91 17.33 3.52
CA SER A 89 18.24 17.45 4.81
C SER A 89 17.28 16.29 5.02
N LYS A 90 17.42 15.57 6.15
CA LYS A 90 16.54 14.45 6.51
C LYS A 90 15.09 14.92 6.69
N VAL A 91 14.89 16.06 7.32
CA VAL A 91 13.56 16.62 7.57
C VAL A 91 12.88 17.00 6.27
N GLU A 92 13.57 17.73 5.40
CA GLU A 92 13.04 18.12 4.09
C GLU A 92 12.76 16.90 3.19
N ARG A 93 13.64 15.91 3.24
CA ARG A 93 13.46 14.67 2.49
C ARG A 93 12.21 13.93 2.94
N TYR A 94 11.96 13.81 4.23
CA TYR A 94 10.77 13.15 4.75
C TYR A 94 9.49 13.94 4.42
N ALA A 95 9.55 15.26 4.49
CA ALA A 95 8.46 16.13 4.07
C ALA A 95 8.13 15.96 2.58
N ALA A 96 9.16 15.88 1.72
CA ALA A 96 9.00 15.66 0.29
C ALA A 96 8.36 14.29 -0.03
N TYR A 97 8.81 13.22 0.64
CA TYR A 97 8.17 11.90 0.50
C TYR A 97 6.70 11.93 0.93
N ALA A 98 6.39 12.58 2.04
CA ALA A 98 5.02 12.70 2.53
C ALA A 98 4.13 13.53 1.58
N ALA A 99 4.66 14.59 1.00
CA ALA A 99 3.95 15.42 0.02
C ALA A 99 3.66 14.63 -1.26
N ARG A 100 4.66 13.92 -1.80
CA ARG A 100 4.49 13.04 -2.97
C ARG A 100 3.45 11.96 -2.70
N ALA A 101 3.55 11.26 -1.56
CA ALA A 101 2.62 10.21 -1.21
C ALA A 101 1.17 10.69 -1.15
N ARG A 102 0.92 11.85 -0.53
CA ARG A 102 -0.44 12.45 -0.48
C ARG A 102 -0.94 12.86 -1.84
N HIS A 103 -0.10 13.47 -2.66
CA HIS A 103 -0.46 13.88 -4.02
C HIS A 103 -0.87 12.66 -4.87
N ASP A 104 -0.01 11.66 -4.92
CA ASP A 104 -0.22 10.49 -5.78
C ASP A 104 -1.40 9.63 -5.31
N LEU A 105 -1.54 9.47 -3.98
CA LEU A 105 -2.67 8.75 -3.42
C LEU A 105 -4.00 9.46 -3.73
N HIS A 106 -4.04 10.79 -3.58
CA HIS A 106 -5.24 11.58 -3.88
C HIS A 106 -5.61 11.47 -5.36
N ALA A 107 -4.64 11.66 -6.27
CA ALA A 107 -4.86 11.50 -7.70
C ALA A 107 -5.37 10.09 -8.06
N TYR A 108 -4.77 9.06 -7.45
CA TYR A 108 -5.19 7.67 -7.65
C TYR A 108 -6.63 7.42 -7.18
N LEU A 109 -7.00 7.90 -5.99
CA LEU A 109 -8.35 7.71 -5.45
C LEU A 109 -9.42 8.41 -6.31
N GLN A 110 -9.10 9.56 -6.91
CA GLN A 110 -9.97 10.21 -7.87
C GLN A 110 -10.16 9.36 -9.14
N GLN A 111 -9.08 8.78 -9.69
CA GLN A 111 -9.15 7.94 -10.88
C GLN A 111 -10.01 6.68 -10.68
N VAL A 112 -9.95 6.06 -9.51
CA VAL A 112 -10.73 4.86 -9.20
C VAL A 112 -12.12 5.17 -8.64
N SER A 113 -12.55 6.43 -8.66
CA SER A 113 -13.83 6.90 -8.13
C SER A 113 -14.09 6.44 -6.70
N PHE A 114 -13.03 6.46 -5.88
CA PHE A 114 -13.14 6.16 -4.47
C PHE A 114 -13.50 7.44 -3.70
N VAL A 115 -14.72 7.48 -3.17
CA VAL A 115 -15.14 8.55 -2.27
C VAL A 115 -15.06 8.02 -0.84
N PRO A 116 -14.16 8.53 0.00
CA PRO A 116 -14.17 8.20 1.42
C PRO A 116 -15.50 8.67 2.01
N LEU A 117 -16.08 7.88 2.91
CA LEU A 117 -17.18 8.38 3.74
C LEU A 117 -16.69 9.65 4.44
N ALA A 118 -17.42 10.75 4.28
CA ALA A 118 -17.13 11.95 5.04
C ALA A 118 -17.14 11.57 6.53
N ALA A 119 -16.07 11.92 7.24
CA ALA A 119 -16.10 11.87 8.68
C ALA A 119 -17.07 12.97 9.15
N ASP A 120 -18.21 12.58 9.69
CA ASP A 120 -19.15 13.48 10.35
C ASP A 120 -18.51 14.07 11.62
#